data_44cb7426e8d3d49c48b709032b74c8d1
#
_entry.id   44cb7426e8d3d49c48b709032b74c8d1
#
_cell.length_a   1.000
_cell.length_b   1.000
_cell.length_c   1.000
_cell.angle_alpha   90.00
_cell.angle_beta   90.00
_cell.angle_gamma   90.00
#
_symmetry.space_group_name_H-M   'P 1'
#
loop_
_entity.id
_entity.type
_entity.pdbx_description
1 polymer ?
#
loop_
_entity_poly.entity_id
_entity_poly.type
_entity_poly.pdbx_seq_one_letter_code
_entity_poly.pdbx_strand_id
1 'polypeptide(L)'
;GGRRQRQMCIRDRAIGGAIGTGLFVATGSVISQAGPGGAILAYILIGIMLYFLMSSIGELATFYPVSGSFSSYSTRFVDSSLGFTMGWLYWGMWSLVTSVDIIVASNVLQYWDVFKVLNPLTWSLIFLTLLFLINIFSVKAFGETEFWLSLIKVITIIAVSYTHLTLPTIY
;
A
#
# COMPACT_ATOMS: atom_id res chain seq x y z
N GLY A 1 -1.34 -14.94 -25.24
CA GLY A 1 -1.61 -15.02 -23.78
C GLY A 1 -0.80 -14.04 -22.92
N GLY A 2 0.48 -13.79 -23.27
CA GLY A 2 1.39 -13.05 -22.40
C GLY A 2 1.07 -11.56 -22.15
N ARG A 3 0.45 -10.86 -23.09
CA ARG A 3 0.10 -9.45 -22.92
C ARG A 3 -1.08 -9.24 -21.96
N ARG A 4 -2.11 -10.07 -22.02
CA ARG A 4 -3.25 -10.02 -21.08
C ARG A 4 -2.82 -10.35 -19.65
N GLN A 5 -1.98 -11.35 -19.46
CA GLN A 5 -1.44 -11.72 -18.16
C GLN A 5 -0.59 -10.59 -17.54
N ARG A 6 0.26 -9.93 -18.33
CA ARG A 6 1.05 -8.77 -17.85
C ARG A 6 0.17 -7.59 -17.44
N GLN A 7 -0.89 -7.30 -18.20
CA GLN A 7 -1.81 -6.20 -17.87
C GLN A 7 -2.64 -6.50 -16.61
N MET A 8 -3.08 -7.74 -16.39
CA MET A 8 -3.73 -8.14 -15.15
C MET A 8 -2.79 -7.96 -13.95
N CYS A 9 -1.56 -8.46 -14.02
CA CYS A 9 -0.58 -8.29 -12.94
C CYS A 9 -0.28 -6.83 -12.59
N ILE A 10 -0.25 -5.93 -13.57
CA ILE A 10 -0.01 -4.50 -13.33
C ILE A 10 -1.20 -3.85 -12.63
N ARG A 11 -2.42 -4.16 -13.04
CA ARG A 11 -3.64 -3.61 -12.41
C ARG A 11 -3.80 -4.11 -10.97
N ASP A 12 -3.54 -5.38 -10.74
CA ASP A 12 -3.67 -5.99 -9.41
C ASP A 12 -2.61 -5.44 -8.44
N ARG A 13 -1.39 -5.21 -8.91
CA ARG A 13 -0.33 -4.55 -8.14
C ARG A 13 -0.66 -3.09 -7.81
N ALA A 14 -1.24 -2.36 -8.75
CA ALA A 14 -1.65 -0.98 -8.50
C ALA A 14 -2.73 -0.89 -7.41
N ILE A 15 -3.73 -1.76 -7.46
CA ILE A 15 -4.80 -1.82 -6.45
C ILE A 15 -4.25 -2.32 -5.11
N GLY A 16 -3.45 -3.40 -5.13
CA GLY A 16 -2.85 -3.96 -3.92
C GLY A 16 -1.90 -3.02 -3.20
N GLY A 17 -1.16 -2.20 -3.96
CA GLY A 17 -0.28 -1.18 -3.40
C GLY A 17 -1.00 0.07 -2.88
N ALA A 18 -2.13 0.43 -3.50
CA ALA A 18 -2.93 1.58 -3.06
C ALA A 18 -3.72 1.31 -1.77
N ILE A 19 -4.15 0.06 -1.56
CA ILE A 19 -4.93 -0.35 -0.39
C ILE A 19 -3.98 -0.89 0.68
N GLY A 20 -3.74 -0.12 1.71
CA GLY A 20 -2.87 -0.46 2.83
C GLY A 20 -3.48 -0.15 4.19
N THR A 21 -2.65 -0.13 5.22
CA THR A 21 -2.99 0.23 6.60
C THR A 21 -3.62 1.62 6.72
N GLY A 22 -3.29 2.53 5.82
CA GLY A 22 -3.90 3.86 5.74
C GLY A 22 -5.42 3.80 5.61
N LEU A 23 -5.94 2.95 4.71
CA LEU A 23 -7.38 2.81 4.54
C LEU A 23 -8.05 2.09 5.72
N PHE A 24 -7.46 0.99 6.21
CA PHE A 24 -8.11 0.16 7.23
C PHE A 24 -7.96 0.69 8.65
N VAL A 25 -6.86 1.37 8.97
CA VAL A 25 -6.54 1.79 10.35
C VAL A 25 -6.61 3.30 10.51
N ALA A 26 -6.00 4.07 9.60
CA ALA A 26 -5.91 5.52 9.73
C ALA A 26 -7.23 6.25 9.41
N THR A 27 -8.09 5.69 8.57
CA THR A 27 -9.37 6.35 8.18
C THR A 27 -10.26 6.60 9.39
N GLY A 28 -10.36 5.68 10.34
CA GLY A 28 -11.13 5.88 11.57
C GLY A 28 -10.63 7.08 12.38
N SER A 29 -9.32 7.22 12.53
CA SER A 29 -8.70 8.36 13.20
C SER A 29 -8.93 9.69 12.46
N VAL A 30 -8.83 9.69 11.15
CA VAL A 30 -9.07 10.87 10.32
C VAL A 30 -10.53 11.35 10.47
N ILE A 31 -11.48 10.44 10.41
CA ILE A 31 -12.90 10.78 10.56
C ILE A 31 -13.20 11.28 11.97
N SER A 32 -12.59 10.71 13.00
CA SER A 32 -12.81 11.14 14.40
C SER A 32 -12.26 12.54 14.67
N GLN A 33 -11.17 12.94 14.02
CA GLN A 33 -10.53 14.24 14.22
C GLN A 33 -11.11 15.35 13.35
N ALA A 34 -11.34 15.08 12.08
CA ALA A 34 -11.78 16.08 11.09
C ALA A 34 -13.30 16.08 10.82
N GLY A 35 -14.00 15.10 11.37
CA GLY A 35 -15.39 14.83 11.02
C GLY A 35 -15.56 14.25 9.61
N PRO A 36 -16.74 13.70 9.26
CA PRO A 36 -16.95 13.05 7.97
C PRO A 36 -16.84 14.03 6.80
N GLY A 37 -17.32 15.26 6.94
CA GLY A 37 -17.23 16.30 5.90
C GLY A 37 -15.80 16.74 5.63
N GLY A 38 -15.00 16.97 6.69
CA GLY A 38 -13.60 17.33 6.58
C GLY A 38 -12.76 16.22 5.95
N ALA A 39 -13.02 14.98 6.31
CA ALA A 39 -12.34 13.82 5.73
C ALA A 39 -12.61 13.71 4.21
N ILE A 40 -13.88 13.84 3.78
CA ILE A 40 -14.22 13.78 2.35
C ILE A 40 -13.53 14.91 1.57
N LEU A 41 -13.54 16.13 2.08
CA LEU A 41 -12.87 17.28 1.45
C LEU A 41 -11.37 17.03 1.29
N ALA A 42 -10.70 16.56 2.35
CA ALA A 42 -9.28 16.24 2.32
C ALA A 42 -8.96 15.14 1.29
N TYR A 43 -9.74 14.08 1.25
CA TYR A 43 -9.55 13.01 0.27
C TYR A 43 -9.75 13.46 -1.18
N ILE A 44 -10.74 14.34 -1.44
CA ILE A 44 -10.98 14.89 -2.78
C ILE A 44 -9.78 15.75 -3.21
N LEU A 45 -9.32 16.68 -2.36
CA LEU A 45 -8.21 17.57 -2.69
C LEU A 45 -6.91 16.79 -2.96
N ILE A 46 -6.58 15.85 -2.08
CA ILE A 46 -5.40 14.99 -2.26
C ILE A 46 -5.56 14.09 -3.49
N GLY A 47 -6.75 13.55 -3.73
CA GLY A 47 -7.05 12.74 -4.91
C GLY A 47 -6.82 13.48 -6.22
N ILE A 48 -7.26 14.73 -6.31
CA ILE A 48 -7.03 15.59 -7.48
C ILE A 48 -5.52 15.84 -7.67
N MET A 49 -4.81 16.18 -6.60
CA MET A 49 -3.36 16.39 -6.64
C MET A 49 -2.63 15.13 -7.12
N LEU A 50 -2.97 13.97 -6.56
CA LEU A 50 -2.37 12.69 -6.95
C LEU A 50 -2.70 12.32 -8.39
N TYR A 51 -3.89 12.63 -8.88
CA TYR A 51 -4.28 12.37 -10.26
C TYR A 51 -3.35 13.10 -11.24
N PHE A 52 -3.10 14.38 -11.05
CA PHE A 52 -2.20 15.15 -11.90
C PHE A 52 -0.75 14.66 -11.81
N LEU A 53 -0.29 14.35 -10.60
CA LEU A 53 1.05 13.82 -10.38
C LEU A 53 1.25 12.47 -11.07
N MET A 54 0.32 11.55 -10.91
CA MET A 54 0.40 10.22 -11.53
C MET A 54 0.23 10.27 -13.05
N SER A 55 -0.58 11.18 -13.59
CA SER A 55 -0.68 11.41 -15.03
C SER A 55 0.66 11.88 -15.61
N SER A 56 1.30 12.85 -14.98
CA SER A 56 2.62 13.36 -15.41
C SER A 56 3.70 12.27 -15.37
N ILE A 57 3.71 11.45 -14.33
CA ILE A 57 4.64 10.32 -14.24
C ILE A 57 4.33 9.26 -15.30
N GLY A 58 3.06 9.01 -15.58
CA GLY A 58 2.63 8.08 -16.63
C GLY A 58 3.10 8.51 -18.01
N GLU A 59 3.03 9.79 -18.34
CA GLU A 59 3.56 10.36 -19.58
C GLU A 59 5.08 10.19 -19.67
N LEU A 60 5.81 10.51 -18.60
CA LEU A 60 7.26 10.32 -18.54
C LEU A 60 7.64 8.84 -18.69
N ALA A 61 6.92 7.93 -18.07
CA ALA A 61 7.17 6.50 -18.14
C ALA A 61 6.90 5.90 -19.53
N THR A 62 5.97 6.48 -20.30
CA THR A 62 5.72 6.08 -21.67
C THR A 62 6.77 6.63 -22.64
N PHE A 63 7.23 7.85 -22.40
CA PHE A 63 8.25 8.50 -23.21
C PHE A 63 9.65 7.94 -22.94
N TYR A 64 9.97 7.65 -21.69
CA TYR A 64 11.29 7.16 -21.29
C TYR A 64 11.17 5.99 -20.29
N PRO A 65 10.96 4.76 -20.78
CA PRO A 65 10.78 3.58 -19.93
C PRO A 65 12.11 3.11 -19.34
N VAL A 66 12.46 3.58 -18.15
CA VAL A 66 13.65 3.17 -17.39
C VAL A 66 13.29 2.50 -16.07
N SER A 67 14.11 1.55 -15.66
CA SER A 67 14.07 0.99 -14.31
C SER A 67 14.66 2.04 -13.35
N GLY A 68 13.96 2.43 -12.31
CA GLY A 68 14.39 3.45 -11.36
C GLY A 68 13.50 4.68 -11.34
N SER A 69 12.55 4.78 -12.30
CA SER A 69 11.44 5.73 -12.30
C SER A 69 11.81 7.13 -11.75
N PHE A 70 11.36 7.48 -10.57
CA PHE A 70 11.50 8.82 -9.97
C PHE A 70 12.96 9.30 -9.86
N SER A 71 13.86 8.45 -9.39
CA SER A 71 15.28 8.77 -9.24
C SER A 71 15.94 8.99 -10.60
N SER A 72 15.67 8.10 -11.57
CA SER A 72 16.22 8.22 -12.93
C SER A 72 15.71 9.45 -13.67
N TYR A 73 14.43 9.79 -13.52
CA TYR A 73 13.85 11.00 -14.13
C TYR A 73 14.44 12.26 -13.50
N SER A 74 14.55 12.29 -12.18
CA SER A 74 15.15 13.43 -11.46
C SER A 74 16.61 13.64 -11.86
N THR A 75 17.40 12.57 -11.95
CA THR A 75 18.80 12.64 -12.38
C THR A 75 18.94 13.17 -13.80
N ARG A 76 18.03 12.78 -14.70
CA ARG A 76 18.17 13.13 -16.12
C ARG A 76 17.61 14.50 -16.46
N PHE A 77 16.48 14.89 -15.87
CA PHE A 77 15.75 16.10 -16.28
C PHE A 77 15.99 17.29 -15.36
N VAL A 78 16.52 17.06 -14.15
CA VAL A 78 16.77 18.14 -13.18
C VAL A 78 18.24 18.18 -12.79
N ASP A 79 18.68 17.30 -11.90
CA ASP A 79 20.07 17.25 -11.42
C ASP A 79 20.39 15.89 -10.79
N SER A 80 21.66 15.50 -10.86
CA SER A 80 22.18 14.27 -10.28
C SER A 80 22.01 14.20 -8.76
N SER A 81 22.20 15.32 -8.06
CA SER A 81 22.03 15.42 -6.60
C SER A 81 20.59 15.18 -6.20
N LEU A 82 19.62 15.70 -6.96
CA LEU A 82 18.21 15.46 -6.72
C LEU A 82 17.83 14.00 -6.95
N GLY A 83 18.35 13.39 -8.01
CA GLY A 83 18.12 11.97 -8.29
C GLY A 83 18.63 11.04 -7.19
N PHE A 84 19.80 11.33 -6.64
CA PHE A 84 20.36 10.61 -5.49
C PHE A 84 19.47 10.77 -4.24
N THR A 85 19.08 11.99 -3.93
CA THR A 85 18.22 12.31 -2.79
C THR A 85 16.86 11.61 -2.90
N MET A 86 16.24 11.62 -4.08
CA MET A 86 14.97 10.94 -4.34
C MET A 86 15.09 9.41 -4.14
N GLY A 87 16.21 8.82 -4.54
CA GLY A 87 16.46 7.39 -4.30
C GLY A 87 16.51 7.04 -2.81
N TRP A 88 17.22 7.83 -2.02
CA TRP A 88 17.29 7.65 -0.56
C TRP A 88 15.97 7.91 0.15
N LEU A 89 15.23 8.95 -0.25
CA LEU A 89 13.90 9.24 0.29
C LEU A 89 12.92 8.10 0.00
N TYR A 90 12.95 7.57 -1.21
CA TYR A 90 12.11 6.43 -1.59
C TYR A 90 12.42 5.18 -0.77
N TRP A 91 13.70 4.85 -0.61
CA TRP A 91 14.12 3.73 0.24
C TRP A 91 13.71 3.93 1.70
N GLY A 92 13.97 5.11 2.26
CA GLY A 92 13.61 5.44 3.65
C GLY A 92 12.11 5.38 3.89
N MET A 93 11.31 5.95 2.97
CA MET A 93 9.85 5.90 3.03
C MET A 93 9.33 4.46 3.10
N TRP A 94 9.77 3.59 2.19
CA TRP A 94 9.32 2.20 2.19
C TRP A 94 9.78 1.41 3.41
N SER A 95 10.96 1.70 3.94
CA SER A 95 11.43 1.11 5.19
C SER A 95 10.52 1.48 6.37
N LEU A 96 10.12 2.75 6.47
CA LEU A 96 9.20 3.21 7.50
C LEU A 96 7.80 2.61 7.32
N VAL A 97 7.26 2.60 6.10
CA VAL A 97 5.95 2.01 5.81
C VAL A 97 5.92 0.53 6.21
N THR A 98 6.92 -0.24 5.82
CA THR A 98 7.02 -1.67 6.19
C THR A 98 7.07 -1.85 7.70
N SER A 99 7.81 -1.01 8.42
CA SER A 99 7.87 -1.06 9.88
C SER A 99 6.52 -0.79 10.53
N VAL A 100 5.80 0.23 10.05
CA VAL A 100 4.44 0.55 10.52
C VAL A 100 3.47 -0.60 10.23
N ASP A 101 3.51 -1.17 9.03
CA ASP A 101 2.64 -2.29 8.65
C ASP A 101 2.84 -3.52 9.54
N ILE A 102 4.09 -3.84 9.89
CA ILE A 102 4.42 -4.93 10.80
C ILE A 102 3.88 -4.67 12.21
N ILE A 103 4.05 -3.45 12.72
CA ILE A 103 3.52 -3.06 14.04
C ILE A 103 2.00 -3.14 14.08
N VAL A 104 1.34 -2.61 13.05
CA VAL A 104 -0.13 -2.68 12.94
C VAL A 104 -0.60 -4.13 12.87
N ALA A 105 0.03 -4.97 12.06
CA ALA A 105 -0.31 -6.38 11.96
C ALA A 105 -0.17 -7.11 13.31
N SER A 106 0.91 -6.84 14.06
CA SER A 106 1.11 -7.43 15.37
C SER A 106 0.06 -6.97 16.39
N ASN A 107 -0.33 -5.70 16.36
CA ASN A 107 -1.37 -5.15 17.23
C ASN A 107 -2.76 -5.71 16.90
N VAL A 108 -3.09 -5.90 15.62
CA VAL A 108 -4.35 -6.50 15.18
C VAL A 108 -4.48 -7.94 15.71
N LEU A 109 -3.39 -8.71 15.71
CA LEU A 109 -3.40 -10.06 16.27
C LEU A 109 -3.72 -10.09 17.79
N GLN A 110 -3.33 -9.05 18.52
CA GLN A 110 -3.64 -8.94 19.95
C GLN A 110 -5.15 -8.80 20.26
N TYR A 111 -5.98 -8.56 19.23
CA TYR A 111 -7.43 -8.54 19.40
C TYR A 111 -7.98 -9.92 19.86
N TRP A 112 -7.40 -11.01 19.39
CA TRP A 112 -7.80 -12.36 19.79
C TRP A 112 -7.02 -12.84 20.99
N ASP A 113 -7.72 -13.32 22.02
CA ASP A 113 -7.11 -13.78 23.29
C ASP A 113 -6.07 -14.89 23.09
N VAL A 114 -6.27 -15.75 22.11
CA VAL A 114 -5.33 -16.84 21.76
C VAL A 114 -3.94 -16.31 21.40
N PHE A 115 -3.84 -15.15 20.77
CA PHE A 115 -2.57 -14.57 20.33
C PHE A 115 -1.94 -13.63 21.36
N LYS A 116 -2.65 -13.30 22.45
CA LYS A 116 -2.13 -12.49 23.56
C LYS A 116 -1.06 -13.21 24.40
N VAL A 117 -0.90 -14.52 24.22
CA VAL A 117 0.14 -15.32 24.90
C VAL A 117 1.54 -14.82 24.56
N LEU A 118 1.74 -14.29 23.35
CA LEU A 118 3.02 -13.73 22.91
C LEU A 118 2.98 -12.20 22.93
N ASN A 119 4.11 -11.61 23.32
CA ASN A 119 4.29 -10.16 23.27
C ASN A 119 4.18 -9.65 21.81
N PRO A 120 3.60 -8.46 21.55
CA PRO A 120 3.57 -7.84 20.23
C PRO A 120 4.92 -7.79 19.50
N LEU A 121 5.99 -7.58 20.25
CA LEU A 121 7.35 -7.60 19.71
C LEU A 121 7.71 -8.97 19.09
N THR A 122 7.32 -10.06 19.71
CA THR A 122 7.58 -11.41 19.17
C THR A 122 6.84 -11.63 17.86
N TRP A 123 5.59 -11.18 17.76
CA TRP A 123 4.83 -11.24 16.52
C TRP A 123 5.46 -10.38 15.42
N SER A 124 5.94 -9.19 15.75
CA SER A 124 6.65 -8.33 14.80
C SER A 124 7.91 -8.99 14.25
N LEU A 125 8.68 -9.68 15.09
CA LEU A 125 9.86 -10.44 14.65
C LEU A 125 9.50 -11.63 13.76
N ILE A 126 8.41 -12.34 14.06
CA ILE A 126 7.92 -13.44 13.23
C ILE A 126 7.53 -12.91 11.84
N PHE A 127 6.75 -11.82 11.76
CA PHE A 127 6.36 -11.22 10.49
C PHE A 127 7.56 -10.70 9.70
N LEU A 128 8.50 -10.04 10.35
CA LEU A 128 9.72 -9.57 9.70
C LEU A 128 10.52 -10.73 9.10
N THR A 129 10.68 -11.81 9.88
CA THR A 129 11.40 -13.01 9.43
C THR A 129 10.66 -13.67 8.26
N LEU A 130 9.34 -13.77 8.31
CA LEU A 130 8.53 -14.33 7.23
C LEU A 130 8.66 -13.52 5.94
N LEU A 131 8.55 -12.21 6.04
CA LEU A 131 8.72 -11.31 4.88
C LEU A 131 10.13 -11.44 4.29
N PHE A 132 11.14 -11.50 5.14
CA PHE A 132 12.53 -11.68 4.71
C PHE A 132 12.72 -13.00 3.96
N LEU A 133 12.19 -14.09 4.48
CA LEU A 133 12.25 -15.40 3.83
C LEU A 133 11.53 -15.40 2.47
N ILE A 134 10.33 -14.85 2.39
CA ILE A 134 9.58 -14.76 1.12
C ILE A 134 10.38 -13.97 0.08
N ASN A 135 11.03 -12.89 0.48
CA ASN A 135 11.84 -12.07 -0.44
C ASN A 135 13.12 -12.77 -0.93
N ILE A 136 13.73 -13.63 -0.11
CA ILE A 136 14.95 -14.36 -0.51
C ILE A 136 14.62 -15.52 -1.45
N PHE A 137 13.57 -16.27 -1.18
CA PHE A 137 13.35 -17.55 -1.83
C PHE A 137 12.95 -17.47 -3.30
N SER A 138 12.18 -16.49 -3.74
CA SER A 138 11.85 -16.36 -5.17
C SER A 138 11.04 -15.10 -5.50
N VAL A 139 11.49 -14.38 -6.51
CA VAL A 139 10.73 -13.27 -7.13
C VAL A 139 9.37 -13.73 -7.69
N LYS A 140 9.28 -14.99 -8.16
CA LYS A 140 8.04 -15.56 -8.68
C LYS A 140 7.04 -15.85 -7.57
N ALA A 141 7.48 -16.44 -6.46
CA ALA A 141 6.64 -16.70 -5.29
C ALA A 141 6.13 -15.38 -4.68
N PHE A 142 6.96 -14.35 -4.63
CA PHE A 142 6.56 -13.01 -4.20
C PHE A 142 5.41 -12.46 -5.05
N GLY A 143 5.51 -12.55 -6.38
CA GLY A 143 4.44 -12.06 -7.28
C GLY A 143 3.11 -12.81 -7.14
N GLU A 144 3.14 -14.12 -6.91
CA GLU A 144 1.93 -14.91 -6.67
C GLU A 144 1.30 -14.59 -5.31
N THR A 145 2.11 -14.45 -4.27
CA THR A 145 1.66 -14.05 -2.92
C THR A 145 1.00 -12.67 -2.95
N GLU A 146 1.63 -11.71 -3.64
CA GLU A 146 1.11 -10.35 -3.80
C GLU A 146 -0.27 -10.34 -4.50
N PHE A 147 -0.46 -11.16 -5.52
CA PHE A 147 -1.74 -11.32 -6.21
C PHE A 147 -2.85 -11.80 -5.26
N TRP A 148 -2.61 -12.89 -4.53
CA TRP A 148 -3.59 -13.44 -3.60
C TRP A 148 -3.93 -12.48 -2.47
N LEU A 149 -2.93 -11.81 -1.90
CA LEU A 149 -3.14 -10.81 -0.85
C LEU A 149 -3.91 -9.59 -1.37
N SER A 150 -3.66 -9.15 -2.60
CA SER A 150 -4.42 -8.05 -3.23
C SER A 150 -5.87 -8.44 -3.46
N LEU A 151 -6.13 -9.66 -3.90
CA LEU A 151 -7.49 -10.17 -4.08
C LEU A 151 -8.26 -10.21 -2.76
N ILE A 152 -7.64 -10.69 -1.69
CA ILE A 152 -8.23 -10.70 -0.35
C ILE A 152 -8.59 -9.28 0.11
N LYS A 153 -7.71 -8.30 -0.11
CA LYS A 153 -7.98 -6.88 0.23
C LYS A 153 -9.23 -6.36 -0.47
N VAL A 154 -9.36 -6.61 -1.78
CA VAL A 154 -10.53 -6.17 -2.57
C VAL A 154 -11.80 -6.84 -2.07
N ILE A 155 -11.78 -8.15 -1.86
CA ILE A 155 -12.95 -8.89 -1.33
C ILE A 155 -13.35 -8.35 0.05
N THR A 156 -12.38 -8.09 0.91
CA THR A 156 -12.65 -7.54 2.25
C THR A 156 -13.32 -6.17 2.18
N ILE A 157 -12.86 -5.28 1.30
CA ILE A 157 -13.49 -3.95 1.13
C ILE A 157 -14.93 -4.09 0.64
N ILE A 158 -15.17 -4.94 -0.35
CA ILE A 158 -16.52 -5.18 -0.87
C ILE A 158 -17.42 -5.74 0.23
N ALA A 159 -16.95 -6.74 0.97
CA ALA A 159 -17.72 -7.35 2.05
C ALA A 159 -18.05 -6.35 3.16
N VAL A 160 -17.07 -5.56 3.62
CA VAL A 160 -17.28 -4.54 4.64
C VAL A 160 -18.22 -3.43 4.14
N SER A 161 -18.04 -2.95 2.91
CA SER A 161 -18.93 -1.94 2.33
C SER A 161 -20.36 -2.47 2.24
N TYR A 162 -20.55 -3.70 1.80
CA TYR A 162 -21.89 -4.30 1.70
C TYR A 162 -22.54 -4.46 3.07
N THR A 163 -21.82 -4.99 4.06
CA THR A 163 -22.37 -5.20 5.41
C THR A 163 -22.70 -3.88 6.11
N HIS A 164 -21.87 -2.85 5.97
CA HIS A 164 -22.11 -1.55 6.60
C HIS A 164 -23.14 -0.68 5.89
N LEU A 165 -23.34 -0.83 4.57
CA LEU A 165 -24.39 -0.11 3.84
C LEU A 165 -25.77 -0.74 3.97
N THR A 166 -25.85 -2.05 4.20
CA THR A 166 -27.13 -2.76 4.26
C THR A 166 -27.68 -2.95 5.67
N LEU A 167 -26.85 -2.93 6.71
CA LEU A 167 -27.26 -3.13 8.10
C LEU A 167 -27.95 -1.93 8.78
N PRO A 168 -27.74 -0.65 8.42
CA PRO A 168 -28.40 0.47 9.08
C PRO A 168 -29.90 0.60 8.82
N THR A 169 -30.50 -0.23 7.98
CA THR A 169 -31.93 -0.15 7.64
C THR A 169 -32.83 -1.01 8.52
N ILE A 170 -32.33 -1.62 9.59
CA ILE A 170 -33.09 -2.54 10.46
C ILE A 170 -33.37 -1.96 11.87
N TYR A 171 -33.10 -0.68 12.12
CA TYR A 171 -33.48 0.00 13.36
C TYR A 171 -34.22 1.29 13.08
#